data_5d83ebb2edd842e8294daa9653ef97a5
#
_entry.id   5d83ebb2edd842e8294daa9653ef97a5
#
_cell.length_a   1.000
_cell.length_b   1.000
_cell.length_c   1.000
_cell.angle_alpha   90.00
_cell.angle_beta   90.00
_cell.angle_gamma   90.00
#
_symmetry.space_group_name_H-M   'P 1'
#
loop_
_entity.id
_entity.type
_entity.pdbx_description
1 polymer ?
#
loop_
_entity_poly.entity_id
_entity_poly.type
_entity_poly.pdbx_seq_one_letter_code
_entity_poly.pdbx_strand_id
1 'polypeptide(L)'
;MAGKAMQIDTDLSLADFDFALPRELIAQYPLADRAASRLLHVARGTFEDRHFSDIEWLLRDDDLLVFNDTKVINARLLGRKTSGGRVEALIERVLEPTLALAMVRTSHTPAPGTHLIFDEEVHATVEGRQGDFFLLRFDRDVHSALAQHGLVPLPPYIEHAADPIDA
;
A
#
# COMPACT_ATOMS: atom_id res chain seq x y z
N MET A 1 -13.31 -28.68 29.11
CA MET A 1 -12.78 -27.53 29.89
C MET A 1 -13.06 -26.29 29.07
N ALA A 2 -13.93 -25.39 29.57
CA ALA A 2 -14.29 -24.18 28.88
C ALA A 2 -13.07 -23.24 28.83
N GLY A 3 -12.64 -22.90 27.64
CA GLY A 3 -11.57 -21.93 27.42
C GLY A 3 -12.04 -20.57 27.98
N LYS A 4 -11.24 -20.02 28.88
CA LYS A 4 -11.43 -18.68 29.44
C LYS A 4 -11.25 -17.71 28.26
N ALA A 5 -12.33 -17.08 27.81
CA ALA A 5 -12.27 -16.00 26.83
C ALA A 5 -11.30 -14.94 27.36
N MET A 6 -10.28 -14.62 26.59
CA MET A 6 -9.34 -13.55 26.88
C MET A 6 -10.14 -12.25 26.86
N GLN A 7 -10.30 -11.63 28.02
CA GLN A 7 -10.90 -10.31 28.14
C GLN A 7 -9.94 -9.34 27.43
N ILE A 8 -10.34 -8.83 26.27
CA ILE A 8 -9.61 -7.77 25.58
C ILE A 8 -9.80 -6.52 26.44
N ASP A 9 -8.72 -5.98 26.95
CA ASP A 9 -8.72 -4.69 27.62
C ASP A 9 -9.15 -3.63 26.60
N THR A 10 -10.32 -3.04 26.80
CA THR A 10 -10.93 -2.09 25.87
C THR A 10 -10.42 -0.66 26.05
N ASP A 11 -9.50 -0.44 26.98
CA ASP A 11 -8.94 0.88 27.29
C ASP A 11 -7.62 1.18 26.57
N LEU A 12 -7.23 0.38 25.56
CA LEU A 12 -6.03 0.62 24.77
C LEU A 12 -6.20 1.88 23.92
N SER A 13 -5.23 2.77 24.01
CA SER A 13 -5.11 3.98 23.22
C SER A 13 -4.02 3.83 22.13
N LEU A 14 -4.03 4.67 21.11
CA LEU A 14 -3.00 4.65 20.08
C LEU A 14 -1.60 4.89 20.67
N ALA A 15 -1.50 5.66 21.75
CA ALA A 15 -0.24 5.97 22.44
C ALA A 15 0.41 4.73 23.10
N ASP A 16 -0.38 3.69 23.42
CA ASP A 16 0.13 2.46 24.02
C ASP A 16 0.95 1.62 23.01
N PHE A 17 0.84 1.95 21.73
CA PHE A 17 1.56 1.31 20.63
C PHE A 17 2.70 2.19 20.08
N ASP A 18 2.90 3.38 20.66
CA ASP A 18 3.97 4.28 20.24
C ASP A 18 5.31 3.85 20.84
N PHE A 19 6.33 3.72 19.99
CA PHE A 19 7.68 3.35 20.39
C PHE A 19 8.71 3.92 19.41
N ALA A 20 9.93 4.12 19.91
CA ALA A 20 11.03 4.55 19.07
C ALA A 20 11.48 3.42 18.15
N LEU A 21 11.19 3.51 16.85
CA LEU A 21 11.65 2.59 15.82
C LEU A 21 12.85 3.20 15.08
N PRO A 22 14.08 2.67 15.29
CA PRO A 22 15.25 3.11 14.53
C PRO A 22 15.08 2.80 13.03
N ARG A 23 15.43 3.76 12.17
CA ARG A 23 15.24 3.62 10.71
C ARG A 23 16.02 2.45 10.13
N GLU A 24 17.19 2.16 10.65
CA GLU A 24 18.04 1.04 10.26
C GLU A 24 17.43 -0.35 10.50
N LEU A 25 16.37 -0.43 11.31
CA LEU A 25 15.62 -1.67 11.53
C LEU A 25 14.50 -1.88 10.51
N ILE A 26 14.24 -0.91 9.66
CA ILE A 26 13.26 -1.02 8.58
C ILE A 26 13.97 -1.56 7.35
N ALA A 27 13.69 -2.82 7.00
CA ALA A 27 14.25 -3.43 5.79
C ALA A 27 13.77 -2.66 4.55
N GLN A 28 14.68 -2.30 3.67
CA GLN A 28 14.39 -1.57 2.44
C GLN A 28 14.12 -2.52 1.26
N TYR A 29 14.65 -3.74 1.30
CA TYR A 29 14.46 -4.77 0.29
C TYR A 29 14.04 -6.08 0.93
N PRO A 30 13.21 -6.90 0.25
CA PRO A 30 12.92 -8.25 0.70
C PRO A 30 14.18 -9.13 0.63
N LEU A 31 14.23 -10.19 1.45
CA LEU A 31 15.26 -11.21 1.30
C LEU A 31 15.06 -11.96 -0.01
N ALA A 32 16.17 -12.40 -0.63
CA ALA A 32 16.14 -13.24 -1.82
C ALA A 32 15.36 -14.54 -1.57
N ASP A 33 15.54 -15.15 -0.41
CA ASP A 33 14.69 -16.22 0.09
C ASP A 33 13.69 -15.64 1.11
N ARG A 34 12.43 -15.51 0.72
CA ARG A 34 11.37 -14.98 1.58
C ARG A 34 11.09 -15.84 2.81
N ALA A 35 11.35 -17.17 2.72
CA ALA A 35 11.17 -18.09 3.84
C ALA A 35 12.24 -17.92 4.94
N ALA A 36 13.36 -17.29 4.60
CA ALA A 36 14.42 -16.94 5.56
C ALA A 36 14.11 -15.68 6.39
N SER A 37 12.97 -15.03 6.18
CA SER A 37 12.54 -13.88 6.97
C SER A 37 12.43 -14.25 8.46
N ARG A 38 12.78 -13.30 9.33
CA ARG A 38 12.67 -13.49 10.78
C ARG A 38 11.20 -13.58 11.18
N LEU A 39 10.92 -14.47 12.11
CA LEU A 39 9.61 -14.69 12.71
C LEU A 39 9.72 -14.54 14.22
N LEU A 40 8.96 -13.62 14.82
CA LEU A 40 8.80 -13.54 16.27
C LEU A 40 7.61 -14.40 16.70
N HIS A 41 7.88 -15.51 17.36
CA HIS A 41 6.84 -16.36 17.95
C HIS A 41 6.53 -15.89 19.37
N VAL A 42 5.28 -15.51 19.59
CA VAL A 42 4.77 -15.05 20.90
C VAL A 42 3.78 -16.07 21.42
N ALA A 43 4.12 -16.80 22.48
CA ALA A 43 3.26 -17.79 23.08
C ALA A 43 3.31 -17.71 24.62
N ARG A 44 2.14 -17.60 25.26
CA ARG A 44 1.99 -17.62 26.72
C ARG A 44 2.95 -16.68 27.49
N GLY A 45 3.27 -15.52 26.88
CA GLY A 45 4.17 -14.52 27.49
C GLY A 45 5.66 -14.79 27.28
N THR A 46 6.02 -15.77 26.46
CA THR A 46 7.40 -15.99 26.00
C THR A 46 7.57 -15.47 24.59
N PHE A 47 8.81 -15.05 24.27
CA PHE A 47 9.20 -14.58 22.95
C PHE A 47 10.31 -15.48 22.44
N GLU A 48 10.17 -15.97 21.20
CA GLU A 48 11.16 -16.81 20.55
C GLU A 48 11.47 -16.26 19.16
N ASP A 49 12.74 -15.99 18.88
CA ASP A 49 13.22 -15.65 17.55
C ASP A 49 13.33 -16.91 16.69
N ARG A 50 12.63 -16.91 15.55
CA ARG A 50 12.57 -18.00 14.58
C ARG A 50 12.74 -17.46 13.15
N HIS A 51 12.65 -18.35 12.16
CA HIS A 51 12.49 -18.00 10.75
C HIS A 51 11.10 -18.36 10.26
N PHE A 52 10.65 -17.70 9.17
CA PHE A 52 9.33 -17.97 8.62
C PHE A 52 9.16 -19.42 8.17
N SER A 53 10.25 -20.08 7.71
CA SER A 53 10.28 -21.52 7.43
C SER A 53 9.87 -22.40 8.60
N ASP A 54 9.98 -21.91 9.84
CA ASP A 54 9.63 -22.69 11.03
C ASP A 54 8.12 -22.70 11.30
N ILE A 55 7.32 -21.94 10.51
CA ILE A 55 5.87 -21.82 10.74
C ILE A 55 5.18 -23.18 10.62
N GLU A 56 5.68 -24.08 9.80
CA GLU A 56 5.15 -25.43 9.63
C GLU A 56 5.07 -26.20 10.94
N TRP A 57 6.05 -25.97 11.85
CA TRP A 57 6.12 -26.65 13.16
C TRP A 57 5.23 -25.98 14.22
N LEU A 58 4.72 -24.78 13.95
CA LEU A 58 3.83 -24.04 14.84
C LEU A 58 2.36 -24.32 14.56
N LEU A 59 2.04 -24.85 13.37
CA LEU A 59 0.69 -25.14 12.93
C LEU A 59 0.27 -26.55 13.33
N ARG A 60 -1.06 -26.74 13.46
CA ARG A 60 -1.70 -28.03 13.74
C ARG A 60 -2.53 -28.45 12.55
N ASP A 61 -2.83 -29.72 12.46
CA ASP A 61 -3.62 -30.30 11.35
C ASP A 61 -5.05 -29.74 11.30
N ASP A 62 -5.57 -29.18 12.40
CA ASP A 62 -6.90 -28.60 12.51
C ASP A 62 -6.91 -27.06 12.41
N ASP A 63 -5.78 -26.41 12.21
CA ASP A 63 -5.70 -24.97 12.03
C ASP A 63 -6.21 -24.56 10.64
N LEU A 64 -7.01 -23.50 10.58
CA LEU A 64 -7.44 -22.88 9.33
C LEU A 64 -6.55 -21.70 9.00
N LEU A 65 -5.82 -21.79 7.88
CA LEU A 65 -4.98 -20.70 7.39
C LEU A 65 -5.78 -19.82 6.42
N VAL A 66 -5.84 -18.53 6.72
CA VAL A 66 -6.48 -17.54 5.85
C VAL A 66 -5.42 -16.62 5.28
N PHE A 67 -5.32 -16.57 3.95
CA PHE A 67 -4.36 -15.76 3.22
C PHE A 67 -5.04 -14.66 2.42
N ASN A 68 -4.33 -13.56 2.21
CA ASN A 68 -4.65 -12.58 1.20
C ASN A 68 -3.93 -12.98 -0.10
N ASP A 69 -4.68 -13.26 -1.17
CA ASP A 69 -4.16 -13.60 -2.49
C ASP A 69 -4.33 -12.48 -3.52
N THR A 70 -4.65 -11.27 -3.04
CA THR A 70 -4.75 -10.10 -3.91
C THR A 70 -3.40 -9.71 -4.47
N LYS A 71 -3.37 -9.38 -5.76
CA LYS A 71 -2.18 -8.85 -6.43
C LYS A 71 -2.14 -7.33 -6.31
N VAL A 72 -1.01 -6.79 -5.86
CA VAL A 72 -0.76 -5.34 -5.91
C VAL A 72 -0.63 -4.91 -7.37
N ILE A 73 -1.39 -3.88 -7.76
CA ILE A 73 -1.31 -3.28 -9.10
C ILE A 73 -0.42 -2.04 -9.06
N ASN A 74 0.10 -1.65 -10.23
CA ASN A 74 0.92 -0.44 -10.39
C ASN A 74 0.04 0.82 -10.30
N ALA A 75 -0.57 1.05 -9.14
CA ALA A 75 -1.61 2.07 -8.96
C ALA A 75 -1.09 3.51 -8.84
N ARG A 76 0.24 3.72 -8.83
CA ARG A 76 0.86 5.02 -8.64
C ARG A 76 1.28 5.64 -9.97
N LEU A 77 0.81 6.84 -10.25
CA LEU A 77 1.15 7.63 -11.43
C LEU A 77 1.89 8.89 -11.01
N LEU A 78 3.04 9.15 -11.62
CA LEU A 78 3.82 10.37 -11.45
C LEU A 78 3.63 11.28 -12.66
N GLY A 79 3.48 12.58 -12.42
CA GLY A 79 3.23 13.52 -13.50
C GLY A 79 3.28 14.97 -13.07
N ARG A 80 2.60 15.80 -13.85
CA ARG A 80 2.53 17.25 -13.65
C ARG A 80 1.15 17.81 -14.05
N LYS A 81 0.84 18.98 -13.57
CA LYS A 81 -0.26 19.79 -14.10
C LYS A 81 0.19 20.42 -15.42
N THR A 82 -0.75 20.68 -16.33
CA THR A 82 -0.46 21.46 -17.55
C THR A 82 0.06 22.87 -17.23
N SER A 83 -0.31 23.44 -16.08
CA SER A 83 0.20 24.73 -15.57
C SER A 83 1.58 24.64 -14.91
N GLY A 84 2.23 23.48 -14.91
CA GLY A 84 3.44 23.18 -14.14
C GLY A 84 3.09 22.62 -12.74
N GLY A 85 4.08 22.22 -11.98
CA GLY A 85 3.92 21.62 -10.65
C GLY A 85 3.72 20.11 -10.71
N ARG A 86 4.49 19.43 -9.85
CA ARG A 86 4.48 17.97 -9.76
C ARG A 86 3.17 17.46 -9.19
N VAL A 87 2.74 16.32 -9.69
CA VAL A 87 1.55 15.59 -9.24
C VAL A 87 1.93 14.13 -9.06
N GLU A 88 1.44 13.56 -8.00
CA GLU A 88 1.42 12.12 -7.75
C GLU A 88 -0.03 11.72 -7.56
N ALA A 89 -0.51 10.74 -8.30
CA ALA A 89 -1.82 10.15 -8.13
C ALA A 89 -1.68 8.68 -7.75
N LEU A 90 -2.37 8.28 -6.68
CA LEU A 90 -2.52 6.88 -6.28
C LEU A 90 -3.98 6.50 -6.52
N ILE A 91 -4.20 5.62 -7.48
CA ILE A 91 -5.54 5.12 -7.82
C ILE A 91 -6.04 4.21 -6.70
N GLU A 92 -7.13 4.61 -6.06
CA GLU A 92 -7.80 3.81 -5.03
C GLU A 92 -8.79 2.83 -5.65
N ARG A 93 -9.58 3.32 -6.63
CA ARG A 93 -10.62 2.51 -7.26
C ARG A 93 -10.95 3.01 -8.67
N VAL A 94 -11.11 2.08 -9.59
CA VAL A 94 -11.65 2.34 -10.93
C VAL A 94 -13.18 2.25 -10.85
N LEU A 95 -13.87 3.33 -11.20
CA LEU A 95 -15.34 3.41 -11.18
C LEU A 95 -15.94 3.07 -12.54
N GLU A 96 -15.30 3.55 -13.60
CA GLU A 96 -15.65 3.32 -15.02
C GLU A 96 -14.35 3.08 -15.80
N PRO A 97 -14.39 2.58 -17.03
CA PRO A 97 -13.16 2.35 -17.80
C PRO A 97 -12.23 3.57 -17.87
N THR A 98 -12.78 4.79 -17.87
CA THR A 98 -12.01 6.04 -17.93
C THR A 98 -12.12 6.90 -16.67
N LEU A 99 -12.79 6.45 -15.60
CA LEU A 99 -13.00 7.23 -14.38
C LEU A 99 -12.46 6.48 -13.16
N ALA A 100 -11.64 7.16 -12.38
CA ALA A 100 -11.10 6.59 -11.14
C ALA A 100 -11.20 7.55 -9.96
N LEU A 101 -11.28 6.97 -8.76
CA LEU A 101 -10.99 7.64 -7.50
C LEU A 101 -9.49 7.54 -7.22
N ALA A 102 -8.87 8.66 -6.84
CA ALA A 102 -7.45 8.72 -6.56
C ALA A 102 -7.13 9.63 -5.38
N MET A 103 -6.16 9.26 -4.57
CA MET A 103 -5.45 10.21 -3.74
C MET A 103 -4.50 11.00 -4.63
N VAL A 104 -4.53 12.34 -4.52
CA VAL A 104 -3.65 13.20 -5.31
C VAL A 104 -2.80 14.05 -4.40
N ARG A 105 -1.48 13.87 -4.53
CA ARG A 105 -0.47 14.65 -3.82
C ARG A 105 0.13 15.71 -4.73
N THR A 106 0.08 16.94 -4.31
CA THR A 106 0.58 18.10 -5.07
C THR A 106 0.76 19.29 -4.14
N SER A 107 1.58 20.27 -4.53
CA SER A 107 1.82 21.49 -3.73
C SER A 107 0.58 22.35 -3.53
N HIS A 108 -0.34 22.36 -4.51
CA HIS A 108 -1.59 23.11 -4.46
C HIS A 108 -2.73 22.22 -4.96
N THR A 109 -3.76 22.08 -4.15
CA THR A 109 -4.94 21.26 -4.45
C THR A 109 -5.52 21.61 -5.83
N PRO A 110 -5.66 20.64 -6.75
CA PRO A 110 -6.20 20.90 -8.07
C PRO A 110 -7.71 21.14 -7.99
N ALA A 111 -8.19 22.18 -8.69
CA ALA A 111 -9.62 22.45 -8.84
C ALA A 111 -10.22 21.55 -9.93
N PRO A 112 -11.56 21.34 -9.94
CA PRO A 112 -12.24 20.72 -11.06
C PRO A 112 -11.87 21.42 -12.37
N GLY A 113 -11.67 20.64 -13.44
CA GLY A 113 -11.20 21.13 -14.74
C GLY A 113 -9.67 21.20 -14.86
N THR A 114 -8.90 20.94 -13.79
CA THR A 114 -7.44 20.89 -13.89
C THR A 114 -7.02 19.69 -14.74
N HIS A 115 -6.13 19.93 -15.73
CA HIS A 115 -5.55 18.88 -16.55
C HIS A 115 -4.22 18.40 -15.96
N LEU A 116 -4.09 17.09 -15.91
CA LEU A 116 -2.92 16.35 -15.42
C LEU A 116 -2.31 15.57 -16.58
N ILE A 117 -0.99 15.46 -16.59
CA ILE A 117 -0.23 14.66 -17.56
C ILE A 117 0.68 13.73 -16.75
N PHE A 118 0.53 12.43 -16.94
CA PHE A 118 1.36 11.41 -16.31
C PHE A 118 2.25 10.76 -17.37
N ASP A 119 3.52 10.59 -17.04
CA ASP A 119 4.55 9.97 -17.92
C ASP A 119 4.54 10.53 -19.36
N GLU A 120 4.22 11.83 -19.50
CA GLU A 120 4.10 12.59 -20.76
C GLU A 120 3.06 12.05 -21.78
N GLU A 121 2.37 10.93 -21.49
CA GLU A 121 1.48 10.26 -22.43
C GLU A 121 0.04 10.07 -21.93
N VAL A 122 -0.17 9.97 -20.64
CA VAL A 122 -1.49 9.73 -20.05
C VAL A 122 -2.07 11.03 -19.57
N HIS A 123 -3.23 11.42 -20.12
CA HIS A 123 -3.93 12.64 -19.74
C HIS A 123 -5.14 12.34 -18.85
N ALA A 124 -5.30 13.14 -17.81
CA ALA A 124 -6.50 13.09 -16.98
C ALA A 124 -7.00 14.48 -16.63
N THR A 125 -8.29 14.58 -16.38
CA THR A 125 -8.94 15.81 -15.91
C THR A 125 -9.54 15.56 -14.55
N VAL A 126 -9.33 16.48 -13.62
CA VAL A 126 -9.98 16.46 -12.32
C VAL A 126 -11.44 16.84 -12.52
N GLU A 127 -12.38 15.93 -12.28
CA GLU A 127 -13.83 16.22 -12.36
C GLU A 127 -14.39 16.78 -11.05
N GLY A 128 -13.81 16.36 -9.91
CA GLY A 128 -14.28 16.77 -8.60
C GLY A 128 -13.63 16.01 -7.47
N ARG A 129 -14.32 15.97 -6.34
CA ARG A 129 -13.90 15.24 -5.13
C ARG A 129 -15.03 14.39 -4.58
N GLN A 130 -14.67 13.27 -3.98
CA GLN A 130 -15.54 12.42 -3.18
C GLN A 130 -14.83 12.12 -1.87
N GLY A 131 -15.20 12.82 -0.80
CA GLY A 131 -14.45 12.79 0.47
C GLY A 131 -13.02 13.30 0.27
N ASP A 132 -12.05 12.49 0.66
CA ASP A 132 -10.63 12.80 0.54
C ASP A 132 -10.04 12.47 -0.83
N PHE A 133 -10.80 11.79 -1.68
CA PHE A 133 -10.35 11.37 -3.00
C PHE A 133 -10.77 12.36 -4.09
N PHE A 134 -10.01 12.37 -5.18
CA PHE A 134 -10.31 13.08 -6.41
C PHE A 134 -10.94 12.15 -7.43
N LEU A 135 -11.90 12.66 -8.20
CA LEU A 135 -12.43 12.00 -9.39
C LEU A 135 -11.56 12.42 -10.57
N LEU A 136 -10.87 11.47 -11.15
CA LEU A 136 -9.99 11.68 -12.31
C LEU A 136 -10.59 11.01 -13.54
N ARG A 137 -10.88 11.80 -14.58
CA ARG A 137 -11.31 11.34 -15.91
C ARG A 137 -10.10 11.23 -16.81
N PHE A 138 -9.76 10.02 -17.23
CA PHE A 138 -8.66 9.70 -18.11
C PHE A 138 -9.09 9.77 -19.58
N ASP A 139 -8.14 10.05 -20.48
CA ASP A 139 -8.31 10.03 -21.92
C ASP A 139 -8.36 8.59 -22.51
N ARG A 140 -8.08 7.60 -21.69
CA ARG A 140 -7.99 6.17 -22.04
C ARG A 140 -8.48 5.29 -20.91
N ASP A 141 -8.51 3.99 -21.15
CA ASP A 141 -8.81 2.99 -20.12
C ASP A 141 -7.79 3.06 -18.97
N VAL A 142 -8.31 3.16 -17.73
CA VAL A 142 -7.48 3.33 -16.52
C VAL A 142 -6.56 2.14 -16.29
N HIS A 143 -7.07 0.91 -16.46
CA HIS A 143 -6.25 -0.29 -16.26
C HIS A 143 -5.10 -0.37 -17.28
N SER A 144 -5.36 0.01 -18.52
CA SER A 144 -4.34 0.09 -19.56
C SER A 144 -3.28 1.15 -19.25
N ALA A 145 -3.71 2.33 -18.76
CA ALA A 145 -2.80 3.39 -18.33
C ALA A 145 -1.90 2.93 -17.17
N LEU A 146 -2.49 2.25 -16.17
CA LEU A 146 -1.75 1.73 -15.02
C LEU A 146 -0.78 0.60 -15.41
N ALA A 147 -1.18 -0.28 -16.33
CA ALA A 147 -0.33 -1.38 -16.78
C ALA A 147 0.92 -0.89 -17.53
N GLN A 148 0.81 0.22 -18.27
CA GLN A 148 1.88 0.77 -19.10
C GLN A 148 2.75 1.81 -18.38
N HIS A 149 2.15 2.65 -17.56
CA HIS A 149 2.78 3.85 -16.99
C HIS A 149 2.74 3.88 -15.45
N GLY A 150 2.07 2.91 -14.83
CA GLY A 150 1.94 2.84 -13.38
C GLY A 150 3.19 2.30 -12.71
N LEU A 151 3.40 2.73 -11.46
CA LEU A 151 4.45 2.26 -10.57
C LEU A 151 3.82 1.55 -9.37
N VAL A 152 4.55 0.59 -8.80
CA VAL A 152 4.18 -0.04 -7.53
C VAL A 152 4.12 1.03 -6.44
N PRO A 153 3.02 1.14 -5.68
CA PRO A 153 2.91 2.09 -4.59
C PRO A 153 3.70 1.60 -3.37
N LEU A 154 4.94 2.03 -3.24
CA LEU A 154 5.75 1.73 -2.07
C LEU A 154 5.29 2.55 -0.86
N PRO A 155 5.27 1.95 0.34
CA PRO A 155 5.00 2.67 1.58
C PRO A 155 6.03 3.78 1.83
N PRO A 156 5.67 4.85 2.57
CA PRO A 156 6.54 6.02 2.75
C PRO A 156 7.82 5.74 3.56
N TYR A 157 7.91 4.61 4.25
CA TYR A 157 9.12 4.19 4.97
C TYR A 157 10.12 3.42 4.09
N ILE A 158 9.75 3.09 2.84
CA ILE A 158 10.65 2.55 1.82
C ILE A 158 11.23 3.75 1.05
N GLU A 159 12.55 3.92 1.08
CA GLU A 159 13.23 5.13 0.61
C GLU A 159 13.78 5.02 -0.81
N HIS A 160 13.83 3.80 -1.38
CA HIS A 160 14.25 3.64 -2.77
C HIS A 160 13.10 3.91 -3.77
N ALA A 161 13.46 4.18 -5.02
CA ALA A 161 12.48 4.24 -6.09
C ALA A 161 11.94 2.83 -6.39
N ALA A 162 10.66 2.74 -6.79
CA ALA A 162 10.09 1.46 -7.19
C ALA A 162 10.92 0.81 -8.32
N ASP A 163 11.24 -0.45 -8.16
CA ASP A 163 12.00 -1.24 -9.12
C ASP A 163 11.33 -2.62 -9.37
N PRO A 164 11.82 -3.43 -10.33
CA PRO A 164 11.21 -4.71 -10.65
C PRO A 164 11.15 -5.73 -9.49
N ILE A 165 11.95 -5.57 -8.44
CA ILE A 165 11.93 -6.48 -7.28
C ILE A 165 10.72 -6.23 -6.37
N ASP A 166 10.07 -5.08 -6.50
CA ASP A 166 8.90 -4.68 -5.70
C ASP A 166 7.57 -5.22 -6.27
N ALA A 167 7.57 -5.83 -7.45
CA ALA A 167 6.40 -6.26 -8.20
C ALA A 167 5.98 -7.72 -7.94
#